data_033fefab8b4660a71c488dc09744e593
#
_entry.id   033fefab8b4660a71c488dc09744e593
#
_cell.length_a   1.000
_cell.length_b   1.000
_cell.length_c   1.000
_cell.angle_alpha   90.00
_cell.angle_beta   90.00
_cell.angle_gamma   90.00
#
_symmetry.space_group_name_H-M   'P 1'
#
loop_
_entity.id
_entity.type
_entity.pdbx_description
1 polymer ?
#
loop_
_entity_poly.entity_id
_entity_poly.type
_entity_poly.pdbx_seq_one_letter_code
_entity_poly.pdbx_strand_id
1 'polypeptide(L)'
;GVFAHIAGEDLVQGEDGRWWVLEDNLRIPSGASYPLFVRDIERRADPKLFRDVSLRDNRDYPRLLRKTMDFVSTEGIAVVLSPGRFNSAFFEHAYLAEKTGAEDLEVLDNKVYLRDYSGCHHRVGVVYRRLSDEYLDPFAFNPDSVIGVPGILGAYRAGNVAIVNALGNGVADDKA
;
A
#
# COMPACT_ATOMS: atom_id res chain seq x y z
N GLY A 1 16.68 -0.71 10.68
CA GLY A 1 15.57 -1.34 9.99
C GLY A 1 15.32 -0.69 8.64
N VAL A 2 14.49 -1.28 7.82
CA VAL A 2 14.01 -0.68 6.57
C VAL A 2 12.73 0.08 6.88
N PHE A 3 12.66 1.38 6.52
CA PHE A 3 11.51 2.23 6.77
C PHE A 3 10.63 2.42 5.53
N ALA A 4 11.24 2.45 4.33
CA ALA A 4 10.55 2.51 3.06
C ALA A 4 10.79 1.20 2.28
N HIS A 5 9.74 0.42 2.12
CA HIS A 5 9.77 -0.85 1.38
C HIS A 5 9.30 -0.67 -0.06
N ILE A 6 8.52 0.38 -0.29
CA ILE A 6 7.94 0.75 -1.58
C ILE A 6 8.21 2.25 -1.75
N ALA A 7 8.87 2.59 -2.86
CA ALA A 7 9.13 3.97 -3.27
C ALA A 7 8.41 4.25 -4.59
N GLY A 8 7.91 5.47 -4.74
CA GLY A 8 7.36 5.98 -6.00
C GLY A 8 8.13 7.21 -6.40
N GLU A 9 9.03 7.09 -7.37
CA GLU A 9 9.80 8.22 -7.87
C GLU A 9 9.05 8.90 -9.03
N ASP A 10 8.89 10.22 -8.95
CA ASP A 10 8.44 11.04 -10.06
C ASP A 10 9.65 11.41 -10.93
N LEU A 11 9.58 11.03 -12.19
CA LEU A 11 10.68 11.17 -13.14
C LEU A 11 10.34 12.16 -14.25
N VAL A 12 11.33 12.96 -14.66
CA VAL A 12 11.27 13.79 -15.86
C VAL A 12 12.45 13.51 -16.77
N GLN A 13 12.20 13.51 -18.07
CA GLN A 13 13.28 13.43 -19.06
C GLN A 13 13.65 14.85 -19.52
N GLY A 14 14.92 15.23 -19.34
CA GLY A 14 15.45 16.49 -19.83
C GLY A 14 15.64 16.50 -21.35
N GLU A 15 15.89 17.69 -21.91
CA GLU A 15 16.15 17.87 -23.35
C GLU A 15 17.39 17.08 -23.84
N ASP A 16 18.31 16.80 -22.93
CA ASP A 16 19.52 15.98 -23.18
C ASP A 16 19.24 14.46 -23.18
N GLY A 17 17.96 14.07 -22.98
CA GLY A 17 17.54 12.68 -22.89
C GLY A 17 17.81 11.98 -21.55
N ARG A 18 18.40 12.67 -20.57
CA ARG A 18 18.64 12.12 -19.23
C ARG A 18 17.37 12.14 -18.39
N TRP A 19 17.24 11.12 -17.55
CA TRP A 19 16.17 11.04 -16.55
C TRP A 19 16.61 11.67 -15.24
N TRP A 20 15.74 12.48 -14.67
CA TRP A 20 15.91 13.14 -13.39
C TRP A 20 14.80 12.73 -12.44
N VAL A 21 15.14 12.45 -11.19
CA VAL A 21 14.17 12.26 -10.12
C VAL A 21 13.74 13.64 -9.64
N LEU A 22 12.45 13.91 -9.65
CA LEU A 22 11.86 15.15 -9.14
C LEU A 22 11.55 15.03 -7.66
N GLU A 23 10.97 13.90 -7.28
CA GLU A 23 10.62 13.61 -5.89
C GLU A 23 10.52 12.10 -5.66
N ASP A 24 10.68 11.73 -4.39
CA ASP A 24 10.44 10.38 -3.89
C ASP A 24 9.15 10.38 -3.05
N ASN A 25 8.16 9.60 -3.45
CA ASN A 25 6.95 9.37 -2.66
C ASN A 25 7.15 8.13 -1.78
N LEU A 26 7.35 8.35 -0.48
CA LEU A 26 7.72 7.29 0.48
C LEU A 26 6.65 7.02 1.54
N ARG A 27 5.71 7.95 1.74
CA ARG A 27 4.64 7.80 2.73
C ARG A 27 3.57 6.83 2.23
N ILE A 28 2.97 7.13 1.08
CA ILE A 28 1.87 6.37 0.46
C ILE A 28 2.06 6.36 -1.06
N PRO A 29 3.13 5.75 -1.59
CA PRO A 29 3.33 5.71 -3.05
C PRO A 29 2.14 5.07 -3.73
N SER A 30 1.67 5.68 -4.84
CA SER A 30 0.45 5.30 -5.55
C SER A 30 0.68 5.24 -7.06
N GLY A 31 -0.26 4.63 -7.79
CA GLY A 31 -0.30 4.68 -9.24
C GLY A 31 0.05 3.37 -9.95
N ALA A 32 0.63 2.39 -9.26
CA ALA A 32 1.10 1.14 -9.88
C ALA A 32 -0.02 0.30 -10.50
N SER A 33 -1.24 0.36 -9.97
CA SER A 33 -2.39 -0.39 -10.50
C SER A 33 -2.86 0.10 -11.87
N TYR A 34 -2.74 1.40 -12.15
CA TYR A 34 -3.24 1.99 -13.40
C TYR A 34 -2.51 1.44 -14.62
N PRO A 35 -1.15 1.44 -14.70
CA PRO A 35 -0.46 0.84 -15.83
C PRO A 35 -0.73 -0.67 -15.99
N LEU A 36 -0.97 -1.39 -14.90
CA LEU A 36 -1.33 -2.81 -14.95
C LEU A 36 -2.69 -2.98 -15.61
N PHE A 37 -3.69 -2.23 -15.13
CA PHE A 37 -5.05 -2.30 -15.61
C PHE A 37 -5.18 -1.82 -17.06
N VAL A 38 -4.58 -0.67 -17.40
CA VAL A 38 -4.58 -0.13 -18.77
C VAL A 38 -3.94 -1.13 -19.74
N ARG A 39 -2.80 -1.70 -19.40
CA ARG A 39 -2.13 -2.69 -20.24
C ARG A 39 -2.97 -3.96 -20.47
N ASP A 40 -3.74 -4.39 -19.49
CA ASP A 40 -4.64 -5.52 -19.65
C ASP A 40 -5.81 -5.18 -20.58
N ILE A 41 -6.34 -3.97 -20.51
CA ILE A 41 -7.36 -3.48 -21.47
C ILE A 41 -6.80 -3.41 -22.88
N GLU A 42 -5.64 -2.79 -23.06
CA GLU A 42 -4.99 -2.63 -24.37
C GLU A 42 -4.70 -3.98 -25.02
N ARG A 43 -4.21 -4.95 -24.27
CA ARG A 43 -4.00 -6.32 -24.78
C ARG A 43 -5.26 -7.00 -25.26
N ARG A 44 -6.42 -6.70 -24.65
CA ARG A 44 -7.71 -7.23 -25.06
C ARG A 44 -8.29 -6.47 -26.26
N ALA A 45 -8.11 -5.14 -26.26
CA ALA A 45 -8.65 -4.27 -27.30
C ALA A 45 -7.87 -4.38 -28.62
N ASP A 46 -6.54 -4.40 -28.56
CA ASP A 46 -5.66 -4.56 -29.71
C ASP A 46 -4.49 -5.52 -29.43
N PRO A 47 -4.71 -6.84 -29.56
CA PRO A 47 -3.64 -7.82 -29.38
C PRO A 47 -2.49 -7.69 -30.40
N LYS A 48 -2.70 -6.98 -31.52
CA LYS A 48 -1.67 -6.81 -32.54
C LYS A 48 -0.59 -5.83 -32.08
N LEU A 49 -0.98 -4.79 -31.34
CA LEU A 49 -0.08 -3.79 -30.79
C LEU A 49 1.08 -4.43 -29.99
N PHE A 50 0.82 -5.53 -29.30
CA PHE A 50 1.79 -6.22 -28.45
C PHE A 50 2.61 -7.31 -29.15
N ARG A 51 2.32 -7.60 -30.44
CA ARG A 51 3.09 -8.61 -31.19
C ARG A 51 4.40 -8.05 -31.74
N ASP A 52 4.40 -6.79 -32.08
CA ASP A 52 5.49 -6.15 -32.80
C ASP A 52 6.40 -5.33 -31.87
N VAL A 53 6.02 -5.17 -30.59
CA VAL A 53 6.77 -4.40 -29.59
C VAL A 53 7.15 -5.29 -28.41
N SER A 54 8.46 -5.39 -28.16
CA SER A 54 8.97 -6.09 -26.98
C SER A 54 8.81 -5.21 -25.74
N LEU A 55 7.78 -5.45 -24.96
CA LEU A 55 7.51 -4.76 -23.70
C LEU A 55 7.87 -5.63 -22.50
N ARG A 56 8.52 -5.03 -21.50
CA ARG A 56 8.69 -5.69 -20.20
C ARG A 56 7.35 -6.00 -19.56
N ASP A 57 7.22 -7.17 -18.97
CA ASP A 57 6.03 -7.56 -18.25
C ASP A 57 5.98 -6.83 -16.89
N ASN A 58 4.85 -6.19 -16.62
CA ASN A 58 4.58 -5.51 -15.35
C ASN A 58 3.62 -6.29 -14.44
N ARG A 59 3.09 -7.44 -14.90
CA ARG A 59 2.11 -8.26 -14.14
C ARG A 59 2.68 -8.85 -12.87
N ASP A 60 4.00 -8.83 -12.71
CA ASP A 60 4.68 -9.31 -11.50
C ASP A 60 4.54 -8.37 -10.29
N TYR A 61 4.12 -7.11 -10.49
CA TYR A 61 4.05 -6.12 -9.42
C TYR A 61 3.23 -6.59 -8.19
N PRO A 62 1.98 -7.09 -8.33
CA PRO A 62 1.22 -7.57 -7.18
C PRO A 62 1.92 -8.71 -6.43
N ARG A 63 2.58 -9.61 -7.14
CA ARG A 63 3.36 -10.71 -6.56
C ARG A 63 4.60 -10.19 -5.80
N LEU A 64 5.26 -9.18 -6.33
CA LEU A 64 6.42 -8.54 -5.67
C LEU A 64 5.97 -7.77 -4.43
N LEU A 65 4.87 -7.01 -4.52
CA LEU A 65 4.25 -6.34 -3.38
C LEU A 65 3.92 -7.35 -2.27
N ARG A 66 3.28 -8.47 -2.63
CA ARG A 66 2.98 -9.54 -1.68
C ARG A 66 4.25 -10.10 -1.03
N LYS A 67 5.30 -10.38 -1.78
CA LYS A 67 6.59 -10.83 -1.24
C LYS A 67 7.22 -9.82 -0.29
N THR A 68 7.11 -8.51 -0.60
CA THR A 68 7.60 -7.45 0.28
C THR A 68 6.84 -7.46 1.61
N MET A 69 5.52 -7.60 1.57
CA MET A 69 4.70 -7.72 2.78
C MET A 69 5.05 -9.00 3.58
N ASP A 70 5.15 -10.14 2.92
CA ASP A 70 5.51 -11.41 3.58
C ASP A 70 6.89 -11.35 4.24
N PHE A 71 7.84 -10.61 3.64
CA PHE A 71 9.20 -10.45 4.18
C PHE A 71 9.23 -9.69 5.53
N VAL A 72 8.34 -8.71 5.71
CA VAL A 72 8.28 -7.90 6.93
C VAL A 72 7.20 -8.37 7.90
N SER A 73 6.29 -9.25 7.45
CA SER A 73 5.15 -9.73 8.24
C SER A 73 5.62 -10.41 9.52
N THR A 74 4.88 -10.13 10.58
CA THR A 74 4.88 -10.97 11.79
C THR A 74 3.95 -12.16 11.57
N GLU A 75 3.53 -12.84 12.62
CA GLU A 75 2.56 -13.93 12.51
C GLU A 75 1.18 -13.42 12.05
N GLY A 76 0.63 -13.92 10.95
CA GLY A 76 -0.72 -13.61 10.49
C GLY A 76 -0.80 -13.30 8.99
N ILE A 77 -1.97 -12.80 8.59
CA ILE A 77 -2.26 -12.45 7.20
C ILE A 77 -1.76 -11.04 6.85
N ALA A 78 -1.61 -10.77 5.56
CA ALA A 78 -1.35 -9.43 5.03
C ALA A 78 -2.67 -8.75 4.66
N VAL A 79 -2.80 -7.46 4.96
CA VAL A 79 -3.99 -6.67 4.67
C VAL A 79 -3.65 -5.32 4.05
N VAL A 80 -4.61 -4.74 3.30
CA VAL A 80 -4.53 -3.37 2.79
C VAL A 80 -5.48 -2.48 3.59
N LEU A 81 -4.95 -1.49 4.31
CA LEU A 81 -5.75 -0.52 5.04
C LEU A 81 -6.05 0.70 4.16
N SER A 82 -7.31 0.85 3.78
CA SER A 82 -7.80 1.93 2.92
C SER A 82 -8.70 2.91 3.69
N PRO A 83 -8.66 4.21 3.38
CA PRO A 83 -9.64 5.18 3.90
C PRO A 83 -11.05 5.03 3.28
N GLY A 84 -11.25 4.04 2.41
CA GLY A 84 -12.55 3.69 1.85
C GLY A 84 -12.86 4.37 0.52
N ARG A 85 -14.10 4.13 0.04
CA ARG A 85 -14.56 4.44 -1.33
C ARG A 85 -14.60 5.91 -1.71
N PHE A 86 -14.50 6.81 -0.77
CA PHE A 86 -14.48 8.26 -1.04
C PHE A 86 -13.07 8.79 -1.31
N ASN A 87 -12.04 7.96 -1.16
CA ASN A 87 -10.68 8.33 -1.53
C ASN A 87 -10.48 8.27 -3.04
N SER A 88 -9.79 9.26 -3.62
CA SER A 88 -9.52 9.34 -5.06
C SER A 88 -8.74 8.14 -5.61
N ALA A 89 -7.90 7.51 -4.78
CA ALA A 89 -7.13 6.31 -5.13
C ALA A 89 -7.84 5.00 -4.76
N PHE A 90 -9.12 5.01 -4.42
CA PHE A 90 -9.84 3.80 -3.98
C PHE A 90 -9.81 2.67 -5.01
N PHE A 91 -9.83 3.00 -6.30
CA PHE A 91 -9.65 2.00 -7.36
C PHE A 91 -8.36 1.19 -7.14
N GLU A 92 -7.24 1.87 -6.91
CA GLU A 92 -5.95 1.21 -6.65
C GLU A 92 -6.01 0.38 -5.37
N HIS A 93 -6.61 0.91 -4.30
CA HIS A 93 -6.74 0.18 -3.04
C HIS A 93 -7.52 -1.12 -3.21
N ALA A 94 -8.68 -1.05 -3.89
CA ALA A 94 -9.51 -2.21 -4.17
C ALA A 94 -8.81 -3.22 -5.09
N TYR A 95 -8.16 -2.73 -6.16
CA TYR A 95 -7.40 -3.56 -7.09
C TYR A 95 -6.27 -4.32 -6.37
N LEU A 96 -5.50 -3.63 -5.54
CA LEU A 96 -4.42 -4.26 -4.78
C LEU A 96 -4.98 -5.21 -3.70
N ALA A 97 -6.06 -4.84 -3.01
CA ALA A 97 -6.71 -5.70 -2.02
C ALA A 97 -7.27 -6.98 -2.64
N GLU A 98 -7.91 -6.90 -3.80
CA GLU A 98 -8.38 -8.10 -4.54
C GLU A 98 -7.22 -9.06 -4.83
N LYS A 99 -6.04 -8.51 -5.15
CA LYS A 99 -4.84 -9.30 -5.43
C LYS A 99 -4.11 -9.76 -4.17
N THR A 100 -4.35 -9.13 -3.02
CA THR A 100 -3.62 -9.38 -1.75
C THR A 100 -4.54 -9.71 -0.55
N GLY A 101 -5.81 -9.37 -0.60
CA GLY A 101 -6.86 -9.63 0.41
C GLY A 101 -6.83 -8.68 1.61
N ALA A 102 -7.95 -7.98 1.91
CA ALA A 102 -8.19 -7.35 3.22
C ALA A 102 -9.58 -6.74 3.40
N GLU A 103 -10.03 -6.68 4.64
CA GLU A 103 -11.18 -5.89 5.15
C GLU A 103 -11.04 -5.64 6.67
N ASP A 104 -11.97 -4.98 7.30
CA ASP A 104 -12.09 -4.45 8.67
C ASP A 104 -11.11 -4.90 9.77
N LEU A 105 -10.33 -3.94 10.30
CA LEU A 105 -9.30 -4.19 11.30
C LEU A 105 -9.71 -3.72 12.70
N GLU A 106 -9.36 -4.50 13.70
CA GLU A 106 -9.48 -4.16 15.10
C GLU A 106 -8.23 -4.57 15.90
N VAL A 107 -8.01 -3.94 17.05
CA VAL A 107 -6.88 -4.25 17.94
C VAL A 107 -7.39 -4.85 19.24
N LEU A 108 -6.97 -6.09 19.54
CA LEU A 108 -7.26 -6.82 20.76
C LEU A 108 -5.95 -7.27 21.40
N ASP A 109 -5.73 -6.99 22.67
CA ASP A 109 -4.51 -7.36 23.44
C ASP A 109 -3.21 -7.00 22.70
N ASN A 110 -3.12 -5.77 22.21
CA ASN A 110 -1.98 -5.28 21.41
C ASN A 110 -1.66 -6.10 20.15
N LYS A 111 -2.65 -6.74 19.58
CA LYS A 111 -2.55 -7.49 18.32
C LYS A 111 -3.62 -7.04 17.36
N VAL A 112 -3.29 -6.98 16.08
CA VAL A 112 -4.22 -6.58 15.02
C VAL A 112 -4.93 -7.81 14.48
N TYR A 113 -6.24 -7.68 14.30
CA TYR A 113 -7.09 -8.72 13.73
C TYR A 113 -7.98 -8.15 12.61
N LEU A 114 -8.21 -8.96 11.60
CA LEU A 114 -9.26 -8.78 10.63
C LEU A 114 -10.49 -9.54 11.11
N ARG A 115 -11.62 -8.86 11.24
CA ARG A 115 -12.90 -9.52 11.51
C ARG A 115 -13.63 -9.75 10.18
N ASP A 116 -13.86 -10.99 9.81
CA ASP A 116 -14.60 -11.34 8.62
C ASP A 116 -16.13 -11.24 8.79
N TYR A 117 -16.87 -11.41 7.71
CA TYR A 117 -18.35 -11.34 7.71
C TYR A 117 -19.03 -12.40 8.57
N SER A 118 -18.34 -13.49 8.90
CA SER A 118 -18.84 -14.51 9.84
C SER A 118 -18.59 -14.16 11.31
N GLY A 119 -17.84 -13.07 11.55
CA GLY A 119 -17.41 -12.64 12.89
C GLY A 119 -16.12 -13.33 13.36
N CYS A 120 -15.45 -14.10 12.52
CA CYS A 120 -14.18 -14.72 12.87
C CYS A 120 -13.02 -13.71 12.81
N HIS A 121 -12.10 -13.83 13.77
CA HIS A 121 -10.92 -13.00 13.86
C HIS A 121 -9.70 -13.70 13.22
N HIS A 122 -9.10 -13.06 12.23
CA HIS A 122 -7.87 -13.51 11.59
C HIS A 122 -6.71 -12.61 12.02
N ARG A 123 -5.68 -13.20 12.59
CA ARG A 123 -4.50 -12.46 13.02
C ARG A 123 -3.83 -11.76 11.84
N VAL A 124 -3.54 -10.46 11.99
CA VAL A 124 -2.86 -9.65 10.96
C VAL A 124 -1.40 -9.50 11.33
N GLY A 125 -0.51 -9.90 10.44
CA GLY A 125 0.94 -9.81 10.59
C GLY A 125 1.54 -8.58 9.92
N VAL A 126 0.90 -8.07 8.85
CA VAL A 126 1.36 -6.87 8.15
C VAL A 126 0.20 -6.07 7.57
N VAL A 127 0.30 -4.75 7.69
CA VAL A 127 -0.65 -3.79 7.14
C VAL A 127 0.04 -2.97 6.05
N TYR A 128 -0.44 -3.06 4.81
CA TYR A 128 -0.11 -2.12 3.75
C TYR A 128 -1.07 -0.93 3.84
N ARG A 129 -0.59 0.16 4.44
CA ARG A 129 -1.42 1.34 4.70
C ARG A 129 -1.58 2.22 3.46
N ARG A 130 -2.79 2.71 3.26
CA ARG A 130 -3.14 3.68 2.20
C ARG A 130 -3.74 4.95 2.78
N LEU A 131 -3.37 5.31 4.00
CA LEU A 131 -3.73 6.57 4.68
C LEU A 131 -2.51 7.16 5.39
N SER A 132 -2.53 8.48 5.56
CA SER A 132 -1.45 9.24 6.19
C SER A 132 -1.31 8.94 7.68
N ASP A 133 -0.15 9.25 8.24
CA ASP A 133 0.21 8.96 9.63
C ASP A 133 -0.82 9.54 10.62
N GLU A 134 -1.25 10.78 10.40
CA GLU A 134 -2.18 11.49 11.28
C GLU A 134 -3.57 10.83 11.41
N TYR A 135 -3.98 10.04 10.42
CA TYR A 135 -5.27 9.34 10.44
C TYR A 135 -5.17 7.87 10.84
N LEU A 136 -3.95 7.34 11.01
CA LEU A 136 -3.72 5.90 11.19
C LEU A 136 -4.24 5.37 12.53
N ASP A 137 -4.03 6.13 13.61
CA ASP A 137 -4.42 5.73 14.96
C ASP A 137 -5.03 6.92 15.72
N PRO A 138 -6.36 6.94 15.95
CA PRO A 138 -7.02 8.03 16.66
C PRO A 138 -6.57 8.18 18.13
N PHE A 139 -6.04 7.14 18.74
CA PHE A 139 -5.52 7.22 20.11
C PHE A 139 -4.14 7.87 20.19
N ALA A 140 -3.40 7.94 19.09
CA ALA A 140 -2.04 8.43 19.07
C ALA A 140 -1.88 9.75 18.30
N PHE A 141 -2.75 10.05 17.34
CA PHE A 141 -2.64 11.17 16.43
C PHE A 141 -3.92 12.02 16.43
N ASN A 142 -4.73 11.94 15.37
CA ASN A 142 -5.95 12.72 15.26
C ASN A 142 -7.14 11.96 15.90
N PRO A 143 -7.68 12.42 17.05
CA PRO A 143 -8.77 11.75 17.74
C PRO A 143 -10.09 11.74 16.94
N ASP A 144 -10.24 12.63 15.95
CA ASP A 144 -11.40 12.70 15.09
C ASP A 144 -11.32 11.76 13.89
N SER A 145 -10.23 10.99 13.76
CA SER A 145 -10.07 10.03 12.67
C SER A 145 -11.04 8.86 12.79
N VAL A 146 -11.94 8.74 11.80
CA VAL A 146 -12.89 7.63 11.69
C VAL A 146 -12.45 6.55 10.69
N ILE A 147 -11.27 6.75 10.07
CA ILE A 147 -10.73 5.86 9.02
C ILE A 147 -9.51 5.07 9.47
N GLY A 148 -9.00 5.38 10.66
CA GLY A 148 -7.86 4.70 11.28
C GLY A 148 -8.27 3.50 12.13
N VAL A 149 -7.28 2.83 12.69
CA VAL A 149 -7.45 1.66 13.56
C VAL A 149 -7.01 2.00 14.98
N PRO A 150 -7.94 2.19 15.94
CA PRO A 150 -7.60 2.55 17.32
C PRO A 150 -6.63 1.55 17.95
N GLY A 151 -5.49 2.05 18.46
CA GLY A 151 -4.48 1.26 19.17
C GLY A 151 -3.48 0.53 18.25
N ILE A 152 -3.55 0.69 16.94
CA ILE A 152 -2.62 0.03 16.01
C ILE A 152 -1.16 0.42 16.27
N LEU A 153 -0.89 1.66 16.71
CA LEU A 153 0.45 2.11 17.05
C LEU A 153 1.03 1.36 18.26
N GLY A 154 0.19 1.01 19.22
CA GLY A 154 0.57 0.16 20.35
C GLY A 154 1.00 -1.23 19.89
N ALA A 155 0.22 -1.86 19.02
CA ALA A 155 0.54 -3.15 18.41
C ALA A 155 1.82 -3.10 17.57
N TYR A 156 2.03 -2.03 16.80
CA TYR A 156 3.25 -1.80 16.01
C TYR A 156 4.49 -1.66 16.89
N ARG A 157 4.43 -0.84 17.95
CA ARG A 157 5.55 -0.64 18.91
C ARG A 157 5.88 -1.91 19.67
N ALA A 158 4.89 -2.74 19.94
CA ALA A 158 5.09 -4.04 20.58
C ALA A 158 5.68 -5.11 19.62
N GLY A 159 5.88 -4.79 18.34
CA GLY A 159 6.38 -5.71 17.34
C GLY A 159 5.37 -6.78 16.92
N ASN A 160 4.09 -6.55 17.19
CA ASN A 160 3.01 -7.51 16.92
C ASN A 160 2.39 -7.37 15.53
N VAL A 161 2.72 -6.32 14.80
CA VAL A 161 2.31 -6.07 13.41
C VAL A 161 3.36 -5.23 12.70
N ALA A 162 3.60 -5.50 11.43
CA ALA A 162 4.38 -4.62 10.57
C ALA A 162 3.47 -3.64 9.84
N ILE A 163 3.97 -2.42 9.58
CA ILE A 163 3.27 -1.40 8.78
C ILE A 163 4.16 -0.99 7.61
N VAL A 164 3.63 -1.05 6.41
CA VAL A 164 4.34 -0.75 5.15
C VAL A 164 3.65 0.45 4.46
N ASN A 165 4.33 1.55 4.14
CA ASN A 165 5.65 1.92 4.64
C ASN A 165 5.56 2.35 6.11
N ALA A 166 6.72 2.38 6.79
CA ALA A 166 6.76 2.77 8.20
C ALA A 166 6.22 4.19 8.43
N LEU A 167 5.80 4.46 9.67
CA LEU A 167 5.41 5.79 10.09
C LEU A 167 6.64 6.73 10.07
N GLY A 168 6.39 8.03 9.86
CA GLY A 168 7.43 9.07 9.83
C GLY A 168 8.09 9.28 8.46
N ASN A 169 7.79 8.47 7.46
CA ASN A 169 8.34 8.64 6.10
C ASN A 169 7.92 9.96 5.43
N GLY A 170 6.91 10.63 5.96
CA GLY A 170 6.51 11.96 5.50
C GLY A 170 7.60 13.02 5.60
N VAL A 171 8.61 12.82 6.44
CA VAL A 171 9.79 13.69 6.51
C VAL A 171 10.65 13.58 5.26
N ALA A 172 10.70 12.40 4.65
CA ALA A 172 11.53 12.15 3.46
C ALA A 172 10.81 12.48 2.14
N ASP A 173 9.47 12.54 2.16
CA ASP A 173 8.66 12.97 1.01
C ASP A 173 8.02 14.36 1.20
N ASP A 174 8.62 15.19 2.07
CA ASP A 174 8.17 16.56 2.25
C ASP A 174 8.67 17.45 1.10
N LYS A 175 7.73 18.22 0.55
CA LYS A 175 8.00 19.18 -0.54
C LYS A 175 8.34 20.53 0.09
N ALA A 176 9.60 20.69 0.51
CA ALA A 176 10.11 21.93 1.08
C ALA A 176 10.27 23.04 0.00
#